data_95e9df1ffd144e21c460d21b375e0182
#
_entry.id   95e9df1ffd144e21c460d21b375e0182
#
_cell.length_a   1.000
_cell.length_b   1.000
_cell.length_c   1.000
_cell.angle_alpha   90.00
_cell.angle_beta   90.00
_cell.angle_gamma   90.00
#
_symmetry.space_group_name_H-M   'P 1'
#
loop_
_entity.id
_entity.type
_entity.pdbx_description
1 polymer ?
#
loop_
_entity_poly.entity_id
_entity_poly.type
_entity_poly.pdbx_seq_one_letter_code
_entity_poly.pdbx_strand_id
1 'polypeptide(L)'
;MKKALYLLLSLTTLLPLVSCVDEEEFPNTSQGNFQALWKIIDEHYCFFDYKQHEYGLDWNTIYNKYNVRAKEGLSREQLFEVLTDMLSELRDGHVNLSTPFDYGRYWSWFEDYPTNFSDTIQRLYLGTDYKIASSLRYTILDDNIGYIYYGSFQEGIGEGNLDEVINHLILCNGLILDIRNNGGGMLTNAEKLAARFCQEKTLVGYQQHKTGKGHQDFSEMEEQYLEPSSNLRWQKPVVVLTNRHVYSAANEFVKYMKNLPLVRTVGDKTGGGAGMPFSSTLPNGWTVRFSACPMYDVHRQNTEFGIDPDYLVSQTDDDFARGKDTLIEFARKLLVE
;
A
#
# COMPACT_ATOMS: atom_id res chain seq x y z
N MET A 1 -45.35 17.15 -67.13
CA MET A 1 -43.99 17.41 -66.67
C MET A 1 -43.74 16.54 -65.44
N LYS A 2 -43.01 15.44 -65.62
CA LYS A 2 -42.74 14.40 -64.59
C LYS A 2 -41.45 14.77 -63.90
N LYS A 3 -41.47 15.01 -62.60
CA LYS A 3 -40.26 15.14 -61.75
C LYS A 3 -39.90 13.74 -61.24
N ALA A 4 -38.76 13.21 -61.65
CA ALA A 4 -38.20 11.98 -61.15
C ALA A 4 -37.49 12.27 -59.82
N LEU A 5 -37.90 11.57 -58.78
CA LEU A 5 -37.30 11.61 -57.47
C LEU A 5 -36.23 10.48 -57.39
N TYR A 6 -34.94 10.82 -57.37
CA TYR A 6 -33.89 9.86 -57.21
C TYR A 6 -33.71 9.65 -55.67
N LEU A 7 -34.11 8.45 -55.20
CA LEU A 7 -33.86 7.99 -53.86
C LEU A 7 -32.44 7.40 -53.85
N LEU A 8 -31.49 8.15 -53.25
CA LEU A 8 -30.13 7.66 -53.03
C LEU A 8 -30.15 6.78 -51.79
N LEU A 9 -30.13 5.46 -51.98
CA LEU A 9 -29.99 4.50 -50.87
C LEU A 9 -28.50 4.42 -50.50
N SER A 10 -28.08 5.15 -49.45
CA SER A 10 -26.75 5.00 -48.89
C SER A 10 -26.71 3.72 -48.03
N LEU A 11 -26.15 2.67 -48.62
CA LEU A 11 -25.83 1.42 -47.92
C LEU A 11 -24.60 1.65 -47.08
N THR A 12 -24.77 2.11 -45.81
CA THR A 12 -23.71 2.13 -44.83
C THR A 12 -23.46 0.68 -44.41
N THR A 13 -22.39 0.09 -44.93
CA THR A 13 -21.84 -1.17 -44.42
C THR A 13 -21.32 -0.93 -43.01
N LEU A 14 -22.11 -1.29 -41.99
CA LEU A 14 -21.61 -1.50 -40.64
C LEU A 14 -20.64 -2.69 -40.71
N LEU A 15 -19.35 -2.41 -40.80
CA LEU A 15 -18.35 -3.41 -40.48
C LEU A 15 -18.41 -3.60 -38.94
N PRO A 16 -18.74 -4.79 -38.44
CA PRO A 16 -18.55 -5.06 -37.04
C PRO A 16 -17.04 -4.99 -36.79
N LEU A 17 -16.60 -4.00 -36.04
CA LEU A 17 -15.31 -4.04 -35.39
C LEU A 17 -15.40 -5.16 -34.32
N VAL A 18 -15.22 -6.40 -34.77
CA VAL A 18 -14.93 -7.50 -33.87
C VAL A 18 -13.51 -7.25 -33.40
N SER A 19 -13.39 -6.53 -32.28
CA SER A 19 -12.18 -6.58 -31.46
C SER A 19 -12.16 -7.97 -30.85
N CYS A 20 -11.67 -8.95 -31.60
CA CYS A 20 -11.23 -10.20 -31.02
C CYS A 20 -9.97 -9.89 -30.22
N VAL A 21 -10.14 -9.55 -28.97
CA VAL A 21 -9.09 -9.85 -27.98
C VAL A 21 -9.15 -11.36 -27.86
N ASP A 22 -8.20 -12.06 -28.50
CA ASP A 22 -7.99 -13.49 -28.26
C ASP A 22 -7.51 -13.61 -26.80
N GLU A 23 -8.43 -13.79 -25.87
CA GLU A 23 -8.11 -14.23 -24.52
C GLU A 23 -7.65 -15.68 -24.66
N GLU A 24 -6.40 -15.94 -24.30
CA GLU A 24 -5.85 -17.28 -24.28
C GLU A 24 -6.56 -18.10 -23.19
N GLU A 25 -7.37 -19.08 -23.62
CA GLU A 25 -8.08 -19.96 -22.70
C GLU A 25 -7.16 -21.07 -22.19
N PHE A 26 -7.01 -21.16 -20.87
CA PHE A 26 -6.28 -22.24 -20.20
C PHE A 26 -7.27 -23.28 -19.68
N PRO A 27 -6.98 -24.60 -19.82
CA PRO A 27 -7.82 -25.64 -19.28
C PRO A 27 -7.81 -25.62 -17.75
N ASN A 28 -8.93 -26.02 -17.13
CA ASN A 28 -9.01 -26.19 -15.68
C ASN A 28 -8.35 -27.50 -15.23
N THR A 29 -7.04 -27.60 -15.42
CA THR A 29 -6.15 -28.65 -14.94
C THR A 29 -5.07 -28.05 -14.07
N SER A 30 -4.27 -28.88 -13.37
CA SER A 30 -3.14 -28.36 -12.56
C SER A 30 -2.17 -27.55 -13.42
N GLN A 31 -1.81 -28.08 -14.59
CA GLN A 31 -0.90 -27.42 -15.52
C GLN A 31 -1.51 -26.16 -16.13
N GLY A 32 -2.81 -26.19 -16.50
CA GLY A 32 -3.49 -25.02 -17.08
C GLY A 32 -3.62 -23.88 -16.07
N ASN A 33 -3.94 -24.16 -14.82
CA ASN A 33 -3.97 -23.15 -13.77
C ASN A 33 -2.60 -22.55 -13.47
N PHE A 34 -1.53 -23.36 -13.49
CA PHE A 34 -0.15 -22.89 -13.36
C PHE A 34 0.24 -21.94 -14.51
N GLN A 35 -0.05 -22.33 -15.75
CA GLN A 35 0.25 -21.51 -16.93
C GLN A 35 -0.53 -20.18 -16.92
N ALA A 36 -1.82 -20.25 -16.58
CA ALA A 36 -2.65 -19.06 -16.43
C ALA A 36 -2.09 -18.10 -15.37
N LEU A 37 -1.74 -18.61 -14.19
CA LEU A 37 -1.18 -17.80 -13.12
C LEU A 37 0.15 -17.18 -13.54
N TRP A 38 1.07 -17.95 -14.09
CA TRP A 38 2.37 -17.45 -14.53
C TRP A 38 2.19 -16.31 -15.55
N LYS A 39 1.30 -16.50 -16.53
CA LYS A 39 1.05 -15.52 -17.59
C LYS A 39 0.38 -14.25 -17.05
N ILE A 40 -0.61 -14.38 -16.15
CA ILE A 40 -1.24 -13.22 -15.50
C ILE A 40 -0.18 -12.34 -14.81
N ILE A 41 0.71 -12.97 -14.06
CA ILE A 41 1.79 -12.25 -13.38
C ILE A 41 2.77 -11.68 -14.40
N ASP A 42 3.21 -12.46 -15.40
CA ASP A 42 4.15 -12.03 -16.44
C ASP A 42 3.68 -10.76 -17.17
N GLU A 43 2.41 -10.71 -17.54
CA GLU A 43 1.84 -9.61 -18.32
C GLU A 43 1.47 -8.37 -17.47
N HIS A 44 1.17 -8.54 -16.17
CA HIS A 44 0.53 -7.50 -15.38
C HIS A 44 1.27 -7.04 -14.13
N TYR A 45 2.21 -7.84 -13.61
CA TYR A 45 2.98 -7.46 -12.43
C TYR A 45 3.95 -6.31 -12.74
N CYS A 46 4.02 -5.32 -11.86
CA CYS A 46 4.70 -4.06 -12.19
C CYS A 46 6.15 -3.94 -11.69
N PHE A 47 6.67 -4.90 -10.91
CA PHE A 47 7.98 -4.74 -10.27
C PHE A 47 9.06 -5.71 -10.77
N PHE A 48 8.93 -6.29 -11.95
CA PHE A 48 9.94 -7.24 -12.44
C PHE A 48 11.32 -6.63 -12.54
N ASP A 49 11.48 -5.51 -13.23
CA ASP A 49 12.78 -4.83 -13.38
C ASP A 49 13.36 -4.39 -12.04
N TYR A 50 12.52 -3.83 -11.19
CA TYR A 50 12.94 -3.42 -9.85
C TYR A 50 13.47 -4.59 -9.04
N LYS A 51 12.74 -5.72 -9.00
CA LYS A 51 13.14 -6.91 -8.24
C LYS A 51 14.28 -7.70 -8.89
N GLN A 52 14.41 -7.62 -10.21
CA GLN A 52 15.60 -8.13 -10.89
C GLN A 52 16.85 -7.36 -10.44
N HIS A 53 16.77 -6.03 -10.34
CA HIS A 53 17.87 -5.21 -9.85
C HIS A 53 18.19 -5.48 -8.36
N GLU A 54 17.16 -5.58 -7.51
CA GLU A 54 17.33 -5.69 -6.06
C GLU A 54 17.87 -7.06 -5.60
N TYR A 55 17.42 -8.16 -6.21
CA TYR A 55 17.82 -9.50 -5.79
C TYR A 55 17.90 -10.55 -6.92
N GLY A 56 17.95 -10.09 -8.17
CA GLY A 56 18.17 -10.97 -9.32
C GLY A 56 16.96 -11.81 -9.72
N LEU A 57 15.73 -11.33 -9.49
CA LEU A 57 14.50 -12.01 -9.90
C LEU A 57 14.49 -12.25 -11.41
N ASP A 58 14.34 -13.50 -11.83
CA ASP A 58 14.14 -13.92 -13.22
C ASP A 58 12.88 -14.77 -13.32
N TRP A 59 11.82 -14.20 -13.86
CA TRP A 59 10.51 -14.85 -13.91
C TRP A 59 10.50 -16.09 -14.82
N ASN A 60 11.31 -16.12 -15.87
CA ASN A 60 11.46 -17.30 -16.74
C ASN A 60 12.19 -18.44 -16.01
N THR A 61 13.19 -18.12 -15.21
CA THR A 61 13.86 -19.13 -14.37
C THR A 61 12.89 -19.70 -13.34
N ILE A 62 12.03 -18.87 -12.75
CA ILE A 62 10.97 -19.29 -11.82
C ILE A 62 9.95 -20.17 -12.53
N TYR A 63 9.52 -19.84 -13.76
CA TYR A 63 8.69 -20.73 -14.57
C TYR A 63 9.26 -22.14 -14.65
N ASN A 64 10.52 -22.28 -15.07
CA ASN A 64 11.16 -23.57 -15.23
C ASN A 64 11.24 -24.35 -13.91
N LYS A 65 11.50 -23.66 -12.80
CA LYS A 65 11.56 -24.27 -11.45
C LYS A 65 10.22 -24.86 -11.02
N TYR A 66 9.11 -24.16 -11.26
CA TYR A 66 7.79 -24.55 -10.76
C TYR A 66 6.97 -25.36 -11.76
N ASN A 67 7.19 -25.19 -13.06
CA ASN A 67 6.51 -25.96 -14.11
C ASN A 67 6.66 -27.48 -13.95
N VAL A 68 7.83 -27.94 -13.50
CA VAL A 68 8.07 -29.36 -13.24
C VAL A 68 7.34 -29.88 -11.98
N ARG A 69 6.91 -28.99 -11.09
CA ARG A 69 6.13 -29.29 -9.90
C ARG A 69 4.63 -29.29 -10.16
N ALA A 70 4.13 -28.48 -11.10
CA ALA A 70 2.73 -28.33 -11.46
C ALA A 70 2.22 -29.47 -12.37
N LYS A 71 2.48 -30.73 -11.97
CA LYS A 71 2.10 -31.92 -12.75
C LYS A 71 0.59 -32.14 -12.74
N GLU A 72 0.10 -32.84 -13.75
CA GLU A 72 -1.28 -33.28 -13.76
C GLU A 72 -1.58 -34.25 -12.60
N GLY A 73 -2.80 -34.16 -12.08
CA GLY A 73 -3.29 -35.02 -10.99
C GLY A 73 -2.90 -34.58 -9.59
N LEU A 74 -2.39 -33.35 -9.40
CA LEU A 74 -2.22 -32.78 -8.06
C LEU A 74 -3.56 -32.63 -7.36
N SER A 75 -3.59 -32.83 -6.03
CA SER A 75 -4.73 -32.38 -5.20
C SER A 75 -4.83 -30.84 -5.22
N ARG A 76 -5.97 -30.31 -4.78
CA ARG A 76 -6.16 -28.86 -4.67
C ARG A 76 -5.12 -28.23 -3.74
N GLU A 77 -4.85 -28.86 -2.62
CA GLU A 77 -3.88 -28.42 -1.61
C GLU A 77 -2.47 -28.43 -2.18
N GLN A 78 -2.07 -29.49 -2.90
CA GLN A 78 -0.77 -29.59 -3.56
C GLN A 78 -0.59 -28.53 -4.65
N LEU A 79 -1.64 -28.29 -5.46
CA LEU A 79 -1.60 -27.21 -6.45
C LEU A 79 -1.47 -25.84 -5.77
N PHE A 80 -2.22 -25.60 -4.70
CA PHE A 80 -2.13 -24.36 -3.93
C PHE A 80 -0.70 -24.11 -3.42
N GLU A 81 -0.05 -25.10 -2.83
CA GLU A 81 1.33 -25.01 -2.38
C GLU A 81 2.30 -24.65 -3.52
N VAL A 82 2.18 -25.32 -4.68
CA VAL A 82 3.03 -25.01 -5.83
C VAL A 82 2.86 -23.57 -6.32
N LEU A 83 1.61 -23.11 -6.41
CA LEU A 83 1.30 -21.77 -6.91
C LEU A 83 1.71 -20.68 -5.90
N THR A 84 1.49 -20.89 -4.61
CA THR A 84 1.90 -19.92 -3.57
C THR A 84 3.41 -19.87 -3.39
N ASP A 85 4.11 -20.99 -3.48
CA ASP A 85 5.58 -21.02 -3.48
C ASP A 85 6.14 -20.20 -4.64
N MET A 86 5.57 -20.36 -5.86
CA MET A 86 5.96 -19.58 -7.03
C MET A 86 5.74 -18.08 -6.81
N LEU A 87 4.57 -17.69 -6.30
CA LEU A 87 4.25 -16.29 -6.02
C LEU A 87 5.15 -15.67 -4.94
N SER A 88 5.59 -16.48 -3.96
CA SER A 88 6.46 -16.04 -2.87
C SER A 88 7.86 -15.59 -3.34
N GLU A 89 8.31 -16.08 -4.51
CA GLU A 89 9.56 -15.61 -5.14
C GLU A 89 9.53 -14.11 -5.47
N LEU A 90 8.33 -13.53 -5.64
CA LEU A 90 8.15 -12.09 -5.89
C LEU A 90 8.41 -11.23 -4.64
N ARG A 91 8.45 -11.81 -3.44
CA ARG A 91 8.68 -11.10 -2.16
C ARG A 91 7.80 -9.84 -2.02
N ASP A 92 6.53 -9.96 -2.36
CA ASP A 92 5.57 -8.86 -2.40
C ASP A 92 4.33 -9.21 -1.56
N GLY A 93 4.08 -8.42 -0.51
CA GLY A 93 2.93 -8.61 0.36
C GLY A 93 1.57 -8.33 -0.30
N HIS A 94 1.54 -7.67 -1.46
CA HIS A 94 0.32 -7.51 -2.25
C HIS A 94 0.05 -8.70 -3.18
N VAL A 95 1.05 -9.57 -3.42
CA VAL A 95 0.85 -10.78 -4.22
C VAL A 95 0.30 -11.88 -3.34
N ASN A 96 -0.93 -12.27 -3.61
CA ASN A 96 -1.61 -13.33 -2.85
C ASN A 96 -2.52 -14.17 -3.72
N LEU A 97 -2.70 -15.44 -3.30
CA LEU A 97 -3.63 -16.38 -3.89
C LEU A 97 -4.72 -16.71 -2.87
N SER A 98 -5.96 -16.39 -3.22
CA SER A 98 -7.14 -16.66 -2.39
C SER A 98 -7.92 -17.83 -2.95
N THR A 99 -8.27 -18.79 -2.09
CA THR A 99 -9.06 -19.96 -2.40
C THR A 99 -10.18 -20.10 -1.37
N PRO A 100 -11.18 -20.97 -1.58
CA PRO A 100 -12.23 -21.24 -0.57
C PRO A 100 -11.72 -21.89 0.71
N PHE A 101 -10.48 -22.42 0.72
CA PHE A 101 -9.96 -23.20 1.85
C PHE A 101 -8.64 -22.66 2.43
N ASP A 102 -7.92 -21.78 1.70
CA ASP A 102 -6.66 -21.25 2.16
C ASP A 102 -6.32 -19.90 1.50
N TYR A 103 -5.32 -19.20 2.08
CA TYR A 103 -4.85 -17.90 1.63
C TYR A 103 -3.32 -17.83 1.66
N GLY A 104 -2.69 -17.80 0.48
CA GLY A 104 -1.24 -17.71 0.32
C GLY A 104 -0.75 -16.28 0.16
N ARG A 105 0.26 -15.89 0.93
CA ARG A 105 0.88 -14.57 0.89
C ARG A 105 2.33 -14.65 1.37
N TYR A 106 3.19 -13.78 0.86
CA TYR A 106 4.53 -13.57 1.40
C TYR A 106 4.46 -12.69 2.67
N TRP A 107 4.90 -13.24 3.83
CA TRP A 107 4.81 -12.58 5.13
C TRP A 107 6.13 -12.02 5.64
N SER A 108 7.28 -12.55 5.17
CA SER A 108 8.62 -12.20 5.67
C SER A 108 9.00 -10.72 5.49
N TRP A 109 8.20 -9.92 4.75
CA TRP A 109 8.43 -8.48 4.66
C TRP A 109 8.31 -7.76 6.02
N PHE A 110 7.66 -8.36 7.01
CA PHE A 110 7.58 -7.85 8.37
C PHE A 110 7.95 -8.87 9.46
N GLU A 111 7.74 -10.17 9.24
CA GLU A 111 7.98 -11.22 10.25
C GLU A 111 9.46 -11.33 10.64
N ASP A 112 10.37 -10.99 9.71
CA ASP A 112 11.82 -11.02 9.93
C ASP A 112 12.37 -9.79 10.67
N TYR A 113 11.48 -8.87 11.12
CA TYR A 113 11.87 -7.58 11.70
C TYR A 113 11.30 -7.39 13.12
N PRO A 114 11.96 -6.57 13.97
CA PRO A 114 11.42 -6.19 15.28
C PRO A 114 10.06 -5.51 15.13
N THR A 115 9.14 -5.81 16.05
CA THR A 115 7.81 -5.19 16.03
C THR A 115 7.84 -3.70 16.37
N ASN A 116 8.77 -3.27 17.23
CA ASN A 116 8.89 -1.90 17.74
C ASN A 116 7.56 -1.28 18.19
N PHE A 117 6.69 -2.12 18.76
CA PHE A 117 5.38 -1.73 19.24
C PHE A 117 4.87 -2.71 20.31
N SER A 118 4.19 -2.17 21.31
CA SER A 118 3.50 -2.94 22.34
C SER A 118 2.14 -2.29 22.64
N ASP A 119 1.05 -3.02 22.39
CA ASP A 119 -0.30 -2.55 22.71
C ASP A 119 -0.44 -2.19 24.20
N THR A 120 0.20 -2.95 25.09
CA THR A 120 0.15 -2.71 26.52
C THR A 120 0.80 -1.38 26.89
N ILE A 121 2.00 -1.10 26.37
CA ILE A 121 2.71 0.14 26.64
C ILE A 121 2.00 1.32 25.98
N GLN A 122 1.57 1.18 24.71
CA GLN A 122 0.83 2.21 24.01
C GLN A 122 -0.43 2.65 24.76
N ARG A 123 -1.15 1.71 25.40
CA ARG A 123 -2.32 2.02 26.24
C ARG A 123 -1.97 2.83 27.49
N LEU A 124 -0.75 2.71 28.04
CA LEU A 124 -0.32 3.55 29.15
C LEU A 124 -0.22 5.02 28.74
N TYR A 125 0.22 5.31 27.52
CA TYR A 125 0.27 6.69 27.00
C TYR A 125 -1.11 7.22 26.64
N LEU A 126 -2.03 6.40 26.12
CA LEU A 126 -3.43 6.81 25.89
C LEU A 126 -4.14 7.14 27.21
N GLY A 127 -3.81 6.44 28.29
CA GLY A 127 -4.53 6.58 29.57
C GLY A 127 -5.89 5.91 29.55
N THR A 128 -6.76 6.30 30.50
CA THR A 128 -8.12 5.74 30.66
C THR A 128 -9.22 6.64 30.09
N ASP A 129 -8.91 7.90 29.86
CA ASP A 129 -9.83 8.96 29.44
C ASP A 129 -9.58 9.49 28.02
N TYR A 130 -8.80 8.72 27.22
CA TYR A 130 -8.59 9.04 25.81
C TYR A 130 -9.91 9.16 25.04
N LYS A 131 -9.91 9.96 24.00
CA LYS A 131 -11.06 10.17 23.15
C LYS A 131 -10.98 9.32 21.88
N ILE A 132 -12.13 9.11 21.27
CA ILE A 132 -12.29 8.36 20.03
C ILE A 132 -13.11 9.19 19.05
N ALA A 133 -12.58 9.40 17.85
CA ALA A 133 -13.31 9.97 16.73
C ALA A 133 -13.18 9.02 15.53
N SER A 134 -14.24 8.26 15.25
CA SER A 134 -14.18 7.10 14.37
C SER A 134 -13.11 6.09 14.85
N SER A 135 -12.10 5.79 14.06
CA SER A 135 -10.98 4.90 14.40
C SER A 135 -9.75 5.58 14.99
N LEU A 136 -9.78 6.91 15.09
CA LEU A 136 -8.71 7.68 15.72
C LEU A 136 -8.87 7.65 17.25
N ARG A 137 -7.83 7.19 17.95
CA ARG A 137 -7.72 7.28 19.41
C ARG A 137 -6.76 8.39 19.74
N TYR A 138 -7.13 9.33 20.61
CA TYR A 138 -6.30 10.50 20.86
C TYR A 138 -6.41 11.02 22.29
N THR A 139 -5.32 11.64 22.75
CA THR A 139 -5.20 12.23 24.07
C THR A 139 -4.17 13.36 24.05
N ILE A 140 -4.08 14.10 25.16
CA ILE A 140 -3.01 15.09 25.40
C ILE A 140 -2.09 14.50 26.47
N LEU A 141 -0.80 14.36 26.16
CA LEU A 141 0.21 13.91 27.09
C LEU A 141 0.55 14.99 28.13
N ASP A 142 1.14 14.60 29.26
CA ASP A 142 1.44 15.49 30.40
C ASP A 142 2.29 16.71 30.03
N ASP A 143 3.11 16.63 28.97
CA ASP A 143 3.95 17.71 28.45
C ASP A 143 3.27 18.57 27.39
N ASN A 144 1.94 18.53 27.31
CA ASN A 144 1.12 19.27 26.33
C ASN A 144 1.46 18.93 24.86
N ILE A 145 1.76 17.65 24.58
CA ILE A 145 1.90 17.09 23.25
C ILE A 145 0.63 16.30 22.92
N GLY A 146 0.05 16.55 21.75
CA GLY A 146 -1.04 15.74 21.23
C GLY A 146 -0.53 14.35 20.82
N TYR A 147 -1.29 13.30 21.14
CA TYR A 147 -1.00 11.94 20.70
C TYR A 147 -2.24 11.37 20.01
N ILE A 148 -2.05 10.90 18.76
CA ILE A 148 -3.07 10.23 17.96
C ILE A 148 -2.54 8.86 17.58
N TYR A 149 -3.34 7.82 17.79
CA TYR A 149 -3.10 6.47 17.23
C TYR A 149 -4.14 6.16 16.15
N TYR A 150 -3.68 5.71 14.98
CA TYR A 150 -4.51 5.29 13.87
C TYR A 150 -4.01 3.96 13.29
N GLY A 151 -4.62 2.86 13.69
CA GLY A 151 -4.15 1.50 13.43
C GLY A 151 -4.52 0.91 12.06
N SER A 152 -5.42 1.53 11.28
CA SER A 152 -5.81 0.99 9.97
C SER A 152 -6.47 2.02 9.07
N PHE A 153 -5.98 2.17 7.84
CA PHE A 153 -6.63 2.96 6.80
C PHE A 153 -7.83 2.26 6.14
N GLN A 154 -8.15 1.01 6.51
CA GLN A 154 -9.41 0.36 6.14
C GLN A 154 -10.62 1.05 6.79
N GLU A 155 -10.42 1.55 8.00
CA GLU A 155 -11.45 2.23 8.76
C GLU A 155 -11.59 3.67 8.27
N GLY A 156 -12.81 4.04 7.87
CA GLY A 156 -13.09 5.37 7.33
C GLY A 156 -12.98 6.47 8.39
N ILE A 157 -12.43 7.61 8.00
CA ILE A 157 -12.43 8.84 8.78
C ILE A 157 -13.15 9.94 8.01
N GLY A 158 -14.14 10.55 8.64
CA GLY A 158 -14.86 11.69 8.09
C GLY A 158 -14.13 13.02 8.36
N GLU A 159 -14.43 14.05 7.58
CA GLU A 159 -13.87 15.38 7.79
C GLU A 159 -14.20 15.93 9.19
N GLY A 160 -15.44 15.72 9.66
CA GLY A 160 -15.86 16.14 11.02
C GLY A 160 -15.10 15.42 12.12
N ASN A 161 -14.72 14.13 11.94
CA ASN A 161 -13.88 13.42 12.92
C ASN A 161 -12.49 14.04 13.01
N LEU A 162 -11.90 14.40 11.87
CA LEU A 162 -10.59 15.08 11.84
C LEU A 162 -10.66 16.48 12.43
N ASP A 163 -11.73 17.23 12.15
CA ASP A 163 -11.96 18.55 12.76
C ASP A 163 -12.07 18.45 14.29
N GLU A 164 -12.80 17.47 14.81
CA GLU A 164 -12.93 17.21 16.25
C GLU A 164 -11.55 16.93 16.88
N VAL A 165 -10.78 16.02 16.29
CA VAL A 165 -9.43 15.67 16.80
C VAL A 165 -8.51 16.87 16.78
N ILE A 166 -8.39 17.58 15.66
CA ILE A 166 -7.51 18.74 15.53
C ILE A 166 -7.93 19.85 16.47
N ASN A 167 -9.23 20.13 16.56
CA ASN A 167 -9.74 21.18 17.47
C ASN A 167 -9.45 20.84 18.94
N HIS A 168 -9.56 19.57 19.33
CA HIS A 168 -9.23 19.14 20.71
C HIS A 168 -7.75 19.35 21.03
N LEU A 169 -6.87 19.07 20.08
CA LEU A 169 -5.42 19.12 20.24
C LEU A 169 -4.81 20.49 19.87
N ILE A 170 -5.59 21.46 19.42
CA ILE A 170 -5.10 22.70 18.79
C ILE A 170 -4.17 23.53 19.70
N LEU A 171 -4.30 23.41 21.01
CA LEU A 171 -3.46 24.13 21.98
C LEU A 171 -2.18 23.35 22.33
N CYS A 172 -1.99 22.11 21.90
CA CYS A 172 -0.77 21.37 22.11
C CYS A 172 0.42 22.00 21.37
N ASN A 173 1.63 21.79 21.90
CA ASN A 173 2.86 22.35 21.33
C ASN A 173 3.30 21.62 20.05
N GLY A 174 3.01 20.32 19.94
CA GLY A 174 3.30 19.46 18.82
C GLY A 174 2.39 18.25 18.82
N LEU A 175 2.55 17.36 17.84
CA LEU A 175 1.72 16.18 17.66
C LEU A 175 2.57 14.95 17.38
N ILE A 176 2.28 13.87 18.07
CA ILE A 176 2.72 12.53 17.72
C ILE A 176 1.57 11.82 17.00
N LEU A 177 1.80 11.40 15.77
CA LEU A 177 0.88 10.60 14.97
C LEU A 177 1.42 9.18 14.85
N ASP A 178 0.90 8.28 15.64
CA ASP A 178 1.32 6.89 15.70
C ASP A 178 0.50 6.04 14.72
N ILE A 179 1.16 5.60 13.66
CA ILE A 179 0.60 4.69 12.66
C ILE A 179 1.30 3.34 12.66
N ARG A 180 2.06 3.03 13.70
CA ARG A 180 2.67 1.69 13.81
C ARG A 180 1.60 0.61 13.77
N ASN A 181 1.92 -0.50 13.15
CA ASN A 181 1.02 -1.62 12.85
C ASN A 181 -0.15 -1.28 11.89
N ASN A 182 -0.14 -0.12 11.25
CA ASN A 182 -1.12 0.20 10.22
C ASN A 182 -0.75 -0.50 8.90
N GLY A 183 -1.42 -1.59 8.57
CA GLY A 183 -1.20 -2.37 7.35
C GLY A 183 -1.77 -1.73 6.07
N GLY A 184 -2.24 -0.49 6.13
CA GLY A 184 -2.82 0.22 4.99
C GLY A 184 -4.34 0.16 4.93
N GLY A 185 -4.86 0.21 3.72
CA GLY A 185 -6.29 0.25 3.42
C GLY A 185 -6.62 1.19 2.27
N MET A 186 -7.50 2.16 2.50
CA MET A 186 -7.96 3.11 1.48
C MET A 186 -6.96 4.25 1.32
N LEU A 187 -6.41 4.43 0.10
CA LEU A 187 -5.54 5.57 -0.23
C LEU A 187 -6.22 6.92 0.03
N THR A 188 -7.53 7.02 -0.22
CA THR A 188 -8.31 8.23 0.04
C THR A 188 -8.35 8.61 1.52
N ASN A 189 -8.28 7.67 2.45
CA ASN A 189 -8.17 7.97 3.88
C ASN A 189 -6.76 8.46 4.23
N ALA A 190 -5.72 7.89 3.62
CA ALA A 190 -4.34 8.33 3.78
C ALA A 190 -4.16 9.77 3.28
N GLU A 191 -4.65 10.08 2.08
CA GLU A 191 -4.63 11.42 1.48
C GLU A 191 -5.40 12.43 2.33
N LYS A 192 -6.63 12.10 2.74
CA LYS A 192 -7.47 12.95 3.59
C LYS A 192 -6.79 13.32 4.90
N LEU A 193 -6.16 12.34 5.57
CA LEU A 193 -5.42 12.61 6.81
C LEU A 193 -4.18 13.47 6.53
N ALA A 194 -3.38 13.16 5.51
CA ALA A 194 -2.19 13.92 5.15
C ALA A 194 -2.50 15.37 4.76
N ALA A 195 -3.63 15.61 4.07
CA ALA A 195 -4.10 16.95 3.69
C ALA A 195 -4.30 17.90 4.87
N ARG A 196 -4.53 17.36 6.09
CA ARG A 196 -4.66 18.15 7.33
C ARG A 196 -3.34 18.74 7.81
N PHE A 197 -2.21 18.25 7.33
CA PHE A 197 -0.86 18.70 7.65
C PHE A 197 -0.21 19.48 6.51
N CYS A 198 -0.83 19.46 5.34
CA CYS A 198 -0.38 20.14 4.13
C CYS A 198 -0.77 21.63 4.18
N GLN A 199 0.19 22.55 3.92
CA GLN A 199 -0.06 23.99 3.94
C GLN A 199 -0.27 24.57 2.54
N GLU A 200 0.35 23.99 1.53
CA GLU A 200 0.27 24.37 0.12
C GLU A 200 0.29 23.12 -0.76
N LYS A 201 -0.15 23.24 -2.00
CA LYS A 201 -0.07 22.15 -2.98
C LYS A 201 1.35 21.64 -3.08
N THR A 202 1.57 20.40 -2.68
CA THR A 202 2.90 19.79 -2.56
C THR A 202 3.02 18.57 -3.45
N LEU A 203 4.08 18.50 -4.28
CA LEU A 203 4.43 17.27 -5.00
C LEU A 203 4.85 16.21 -3.96
N VAL A 204 4.20 15.05 -4.02
CA VAL A 204 4.43 13.96 -3.04
C VAL A 204 4.90 12.66 -3.67
N GLY A 205 5.03 12.61 -4.99
CA GLY A 205 5.54 11.46 -5.70
C GLY A 205 5.06 11.36 -7.13
N TYR A 206 5.21 10.17 -7.68
CA TYR A 206 4.82 9.82 -9.05
C TYR A 206 4.15 8.46 -9.07
N GLN A 207 3.39 8.20 -10.13
CA GLN A 207 2.81 6.90 -10.42
C GLN A 207 2.91 6.57 -11.91
N GLN A 208 2.83 5.29 -12.23
CA GLN A 208 2.70 4.79 -13.59
C GLN A 208 1.62 3.72 -13.65
N HIS A 209 1.12 3.44 -14.84
CA HIS A 209 0.24 2.30 -15.11
C HIS A 209 0.76 1.52 -16.32
N LYS A 210 0.43 0.24 -16.38
CA LYS A 210 0.78 -0.61 -17.52
C LYS A 210 0.04 -0.15 -18.77
N THR A 211 0.75 -0.08 -19.90
CA THR A 211 0.22 0.25 -21.24
C THR A 211 0.27 -0.92 -22.20
N GLY A 212 0.89 -2.02 -21.81
CA GLY A 212 1.06 -3.22 -22.60
C GLY A 212 1.47 -4.42 -21.75
N LYS A 213 1.79 -5.54 -22.39
CA LYS A 213 2.13 -6.83 -21.76
C LYS A 213 3.61 -6.98 -21.41
N GLY A 214 4.49 -6.20 -22.00
CA GLY A 214 5.93 -6.23 -21.72
C GLY A 214 6.25 -5.71 -20.33
N HIS A 215 7.34 -6.20 -19.72
CA HIS A 215 7.73 -5.82 -18.34
C HIS A 215 8.01 -4.32 -18.19
N GLN A 216 8.36 -3.64 -19.28
CA GLN A 216 8.68 -2.20 -19.31
C GLN A 216 7.59 -1.34 -19.97
N ASP A 217 6.45 -1.92 -20.32
CA ASP A 217 5.35 -1.21 -20.97
C ASP A 217 4.56 -0.39 -19.95
N PHE A 218 5.06 0.79 -19.62
CA PHE A 218 4.44 1.73 -18.69
C PHE A 218 4.12 3.07 -19.36
N SER A 219 3.16 3.78 -18.78
CA SER A 219 2.90 5.20 -19.10
C SER A 219 4.08 6.08 -18.73
N GLU A 220 4.07 7.33 -19.19
CA GLU A 220 4.91 8.37 -18.58
C GLU A 220 4.60 8.47 -17.08
N MET A 221 5.58 8.96 -16.31
CA MET A 221 5.39 9.21 -14.87
C MET A 221 4.42 10.36 -14.65
N GLU A 222 3.31 10.11 -13.99
CA GLU A 222 2.30 11.09 -13.61
C GLU A 222 2.61 11.64 -12.23
N GLU A 223 2.63 12.98 -12.11
CA GLU A 223 2.89 13.67 -10.84
C GLU A 223 1.71 13.49 -9.89
N GLN A 224 2.01 13.14 -8.64
CA GLN A 224 1.05 13.08 -7.53
C GLN A 224 1.21 14.31 -6.64
N TYR A 225 0.14 15.06 -6.47
CA TYR A 225 0.10 16.23 -5.61
C TYR A 225 -0.84 16.01 -4.43
N LEU A 226 -0.38 16.43 -3.26
CA LEU A 226 -1.23 16.57 -2.07
C LEU A 226 -1.75 18.00 -2.01
N GLU A 227 -3.07 18.18 -1.99
CA GLU A 227 -3.72 19.47 -1.82
C GLU A 227 -4.03 19.70 -0.34
N PRO A 228 -3.88 20.93 0.16
CA PRO A 228 -4.28 21.28 1.52
C PRO A 228 -5.77 21.05 1.76
N SER A 229 -6.14 20.51 2.90
CA SER A 229 -7.54 20.43 3.30
C SER A 229 -8.15 21.86 3.41
N SER A 230 -9.39 22.03 2.95
CA SER A 230 -10.18 23.26 3.18
C SER A 230 -10.70 23.40 4.60
N ASN A 231 -10.65 22.32 5.40
CA ASN A 231 -11.07 22.28 6.80
C ASN A 231 -9.93 22.61 7.76
N LEU A 232 -10.10 22.37 9.07
CA LEU A 232 -9.05 22.62 10.06
C LEU A 232 -7.76 21.88 9.71
N ARG A 233 -6.64 22.60 9.76
CA ARG A 233 -5.30 22.07 9.47
C ARG A 233 -4.37 22.23 10.67
N TRP A 234 -3.51 21.29 10.86
CA TRP A 234 -2.45 21.35 11.86
C TRP A 234 -1.23 22.08 11.30
N GLN A 235 -0.74 23.11 12.01
CA GLN A 235 0.33 24.00 11.53
C GLN A 235 1.53 24.05 12.49
N LYS A 236 1.70 23.02 13.31
CA LYS A 236 2.80 22.89 14.27
C LYS A 236 3.60 21.62 13.98
N PRO A 237 4.76 21.41 14.62
CA PRO A 237 5.57 20.21 14.42
C PRO A 237 4.77 18.92 14.64
N VAL A 238 5.07 17.92 13.80
CA VAL A 238 4.48 16.56 13.83
C VAL A 238 5.59 15.52 13.77
N VAL A 239 5.50 14.52 14.62
CA VAL A 239 6.30 13.30 14.51
C VAL A 239 5.39 12.14 14.16
N VAL A 240 5.67 11.48 13.04
CA VAL A 240 4.99 10.25 12.60
C VAL A 240 5.80 9.05 13.08
N LEU A 241 5.18 8.17 13.86
CA LEU A 241 5.82 6.93 14.30
C LEU A 241 5.57 5.81 13.30
N THR A 242 6.65 5.13 12.91
CA THR A 242 6.62 4.07 11.91
C THR A 242 7.26 2.78 12.43
N ASN A 243 6.81 1.65 11.90
CA ASN A 243 7.46 0.36 12.06
C ASN A 243 7.31 -0.48 10.77
N ARG A 244 7.88 -1.68 10.76
CA ARG A 244 7.85 -2.56 9.58
C ARG A 244 6.45 -2.99 9.15
N HIS A 245 5.45 -2.94 10.02
CA HIS A 245 4.06 -3.22 9.69
C HIS A 245 3.32 -2.07 9.00
N VAL A 246 3.92 -0.87 8.90
CA VAL A 246 3.36 0.25 8.11
C VAL A 246 3.48 -0.09 6.63
N TYR A 247 2.35 -0.44 5.98
CA TYR A 247 2.33 -1.05 4.67
C TYR A 247 1.26 -0.46 3.74
N SER A 248 1.45 -0.54 2.41
CA SER A 248 0.42 -0.16 1.42
C SER A 248 0.00 1.31 1.58
N ALA A 249 -1.30 1.62 1.74
CA ALA A 249 -1.77 3.00 1.93
C ALA A 249 -1.11 3.72 3.12
N ALA A 250 -0.64 3.00 4.15
CA ALA A 250 0.11 3.59 5.24
C ALA A 250 1.56 3.93 4.83
N ASN A 251 2.18 3.15 3.95
CA ASN A 251 3.45 3.49 3.33
C ASN A 251 3.31 4.75 2.46
N GLU A 252 2.23 4.83 1.66
CA GLU A 252 1.92 6.04 0.87
C GLU A 252 1.68 7.26 1.76
N PHE A 253 0.98 7.10 2.88
CA PHE A 253 0.82 8.15 3.88
C PHE A 253 2.18 8.66 4.37
N VAL A 254 3.11 7.78 4.73
CA VAL A 254 4.48 8.18 5.13
C VAL A 254 5.18 8.91 4.00
N LYS A 255 5.05 8.45 2.75
CA LYS A 255 5.59 9.15 1.56
C LYS A 255 5.05 10.57 1.46
N TYR A 256 3.75 10.78 1.66
CA TYR A 256 3.15 12.13 1.65
C TYR A 256 3.71 13.00 2.77
N MET A 257 3.71 12.48 4.00
CA MET A 257 4.11 13.23 5.20
C MET A 257 5.58 13.65 5.17
N LYS A 258 6.47 12.83 4.62
CA LYS A 258 7.91 13.16 4.52
C LYS A 258 8.21 14.38 3.62
N ASN A 259 7.28 14.78 2.76
CA ASN A 259 7.43 15.97 1.91
C ASN A 259 6.88 17.25 2.57
N LEU A 260 6.36 17.15 3.80
CA LEU A 260 5.80 18.29 4.51
C LEU A 260 6.84 18.88 5.49
N PRO A 261 7.05 20.21 5.51
CA PRO A 261 8.20 20.83 6.20
C PRO A 261 8.17 20.67 7.72
N LEU A 262 6.98 20.58 8.33
CA LEU A 262 6.82 20.45 9.78
C LEU A 262 6.76 19.00 10.27
N VAL A 263 7.00 18.02 9.41
CA VAL A 263 6.91 16.59 9.72
C VAL A 263 8.28 15.98 9.86
N ARG A 264 8.42 15.09 10.84
CA ARG A 264 9.55 14.15 10.96
C ARG A 264 9.01 12.74 11.18
N THR A 265 9.70 11.74 10.68
CA THR A 265 9.36 10.33 10.87
C THR A 265 10.37 9.67 11.80
N VAL A 266 9.87 8.87 12.74
CA VAL A 266 10.67 8.21 13.79
C VAL A 266 10.27 6.74 13.87
N GLY A 267 11.22 5.86 14.01
CA GLY A 267 10.99 4.44 14.20
C GLY A 267 11.79 3.57 13.27
N ASP A 268 11.16 2.58 12.67
CA ASP A 268 11.80 1.67 11.72
C ASP A 268 11.36 1.99 10.28
N LYS A 269 12.11 1.45 9.32
CA LYS A 269 11.74 1.44 7.91
C LYS A 269 10.34 0.83 7.74
N THR A 270 9.50 1.46 6.94
CA THR A 270 8.17 0.93 6.64
C THR A 270 8.23 -0.41 5.88
N GLY A 271 7.11 -1.11 5.80
CA GLY A 271 7.01 -2.39 5.11
C GLY A 271 6.94 -2.28 3.59
N GLY A 272 6.66 -1.08 3.06
CA GLY A 272 6.53 -0.88 1.62
C GLY A 272 5.15 -1.16 1.04
N GLY A 273 5.10 -1.89 -0.07
CA GLY A 273 3.86 -2.16 -0.80
C GLY A 273 3.40 -0.97 -1.63
N ALA A 274 4.28 -0.47 -2.50
CA ALA A 274 4.07 0.71 -3.34
C ALA A 274 3.43 0.40 -4.71
N GLY A 275 2.85 -0.78 -4.87
CA GLY A 275 2.11 -1.17 -6.07
C GLY A 275 0.61 -1.19 -5.81
N MET A 276 -0.18 -0.37 -6.51
CA MET A 276 -1.63 -0.48 -6.43
C MET A 276 -2.05 -1.87 -6.94
N PRO A 277 -2.74 -2.69 -6.10
CA PRO A 277 -3.04 -4.06 -6.47
C PRO A 277 -4.28 -4.20 -7.34
N PHE A 278 -4.21 -5.15 -8.27
CA PHE A 278 -5.33 -5.65 -9.05
C PHE A 278 -5.56 -7.13 -8.78
N SER A 279 -6.65 -7.66 -9.28
CA SER A 279 -6.98 -9.07 -9.12
C SER A 279 -7.41 -9.68 -10.44
N SER A 280 -7.10 -10.97 -10.61
CA SER A 280 -7.54 -11.80 -11.72
C SER A 280 -7.99 -13.16 -11.22
N THR A 281 -8.73 -13.90 -12.03
CA THR A 281 -9.28 -15.21 -11.67
C THR A 281 -8.66 -16.31 -12.53
N LEU A 282 -8.25 -17.39 -11.89
CA LEU A 282 -7.73 -18.59 -12.55
C LEU A 282 -8.87 -19.48 -13.09
N PRO A 283 -8.59 -20.40 -14.02
CA PRO A 283 -9.60 -21.31 -14.58
C PRO A 283 -10.37 -22.13 -13.53
N ASN A 284 -9.74 -22.44 -12.39
CA ASN A 284 -10.37 -23.17 -11.27
C ASN A 284 -11.21 -22.27 -10.32
N GLY A 285 -11.32 -20.97 -10.62
CA GLY A 285 -12.05 -19.98 -9.82
C GLY A 285 -11.26 -19.39 -8.65
N TRP A 286 -9.98 -19.72 -8.47
CA TRP A 286 -9.14 -19.05 -7.47
C TRP A 286 -8.78 -17.65 -7.91
N THR A 287 -8.60 -16.76 -6.96
CA THR A 287 -8.28 -15.35 -7.23
C THR A 287 -6.84 -15.05 -6.87
N VAL A 288 -6.07 -14.55 -7.85
CA VAL A 288 -4.76 -13.97 -7.62
C VAL A 288 -4.87 -12.45 -7.54
N ARG A 289 -4.21 -11.85 -6.54
CA ARG A 289 -4.01 -10.41 -6.41
C ARG A 289 -2.54 -10.10 -6.60
N PHE A 290 -2.21 -8.98 -7.23
CA PHE A 290 -0.84 -8.60 -7.54
C PHE A 290 -0.69 -7.08 -7.71
N SER A 291 0.51 -6.54 -7.52
CA SER A 291 0.85 -5.14 -7.75
C SER A 291 0.89 -4.83 -9.25
N ALA A 292 0.13 -3.83 -9.72
CA ALA A 292 0.00 -3.49 -11.13
C ALA A 292 0.38 -2.04 -11.49
N CYS A 293 0.27 -1.09 -10.55
CA CYS A 293 0.58 0.32 -10.79
C CYS A 293 1.67 0.75 -9.79
N PRO A 294 2.94 0.90 -10.21
CA PRO A 294 4.01 1.29 -9.32
C PRO A 294 3.91 2.76 -8.93
N MET A 295 4.17 3.04 -7.65
CA MET A 295 4.22 4.39 -7.09
C MET A 295 5.65 4.69 -6.62
N TYR A 296 6.05 5.94 -6.78
CA TYR A 296 7.42 6.41 -6.55
C TYR A 296 7.41 7.64 -5.63
N ASP A 297 8.52 7.89 -4.97
CA ASP A 297 8.73 9.13 -4.22
C ASP A 297 9.02 10.33 -5.14
N VAL A 298 9.26 11.51 -4.55
CA VAL A 298 9.57 12.76 -5.29
C VAL A 298 10.92 12.70 -6.03
N HIS A 299 11.79 11.77 -5.70
CA HIS A 299 13.06 11.50 -6.37
C HIS A 299 12.94 10.42 -7.44
N ARG A 300 11.70 9.96 -7.73
CA ARG A 300 11.38 8.87 -8.66
C ARG A 300 11.98 7.52 -8.24
N GLN A 301 12.19 7.33 -6.94
CA GLN A 301 12.66 6.08 -6.38
C GLN A 301 11.49 5.20 -5.97
N ASN A 302 11.61 3.90 -6.20
CA ASN A 302 10.60 2.94 -5.82
C ASN A 302 10.57 2.76 -4.30
N THR A 303 9.38 2.74 -3.71
CA THR A 303 9.17 2.56 -2.27
C THR A 303 8.57 1.20 -1.92
N GLU A 304 8.63 0.23 -2.84
CA GLU A 304 8.09 -1.13 -2.66
C GLU A 304 8.69 -1.85 -1.43
N PHE A 305 9.97 -1.68 -1.17
CA PHE A 305 10.65 -2.26 0.01
C PHE A 305 10.70 -1.32 1.22
N GLY A 306 9.86 -0.30 1.22
CA GLY A 306 9.68 0.60 2.35
C GLY A 306 10.43 1.92 2.24
N ILE A 307 10.10 2.79 3.18
CA ILE A 307 10.63 4.16 3.32
C ILE A 307 11.40 4.23 4.63
N ASP A 308 12.64 4.67 4.57
CA ASP A 308 13.45 4.88 5.77
C ASP A 308 12.92 6.09 6.56
N PRO A 309 12.85 5.99 7.91
CA PRO A 309 12.47 7.12 8.75
C PRO A 309 13.58 8.19 8.76
N ASP A 310 13.25 9.40 9.18
CA ASP A 310 14.25 10.45 9.40
C ASP A 310 15.15 10.13 10.60
N TYR A 311 14.59 9.45 11.59
CA TYR A 311 15.30 8.97 12.79
C TYR A 311 15.02 7.50 13.00
N LEU A 312 16.03 6.66 12.80
CA LEU A 312 15.96 5.23 13.07
C LEU A 312 16.06 5.02 14.59
N VAL A 313 14.95 4.58 15.19
CA VAL A 313 14.83 4.35 16.64
C VAL A 313 14.13 3.02 16.87
N SER A 314 14.70 2.19 17.73
CA SER A 314 14.11 0.91 18.14
C SER A 314 13.77 0.91 19.63
N GLN A 315 12.75 0.14 20.00
CA GLN A 315 12.39 -0.12 21.38
C GLN A 315 13.57 -0.74 22.12
N THR A 316 13.96 -0.16 23.24
CA THR A 316 15.01 -0.72 24.11
C THR A 316 14.41 -1.61 25.19
N ASP A 317 15.15 -2.64 25.62
CA ASP A 317 14.73 -3.53 26.71
C ASP A 317 14.56 -2.77 28.03
N ASP A 318 15.41 -1.79 28.27
CA ASP A 318 15.37 -0.93 29.44
C ASP A 318 14.08 -0.10 29.55
N ASP A 319 13.70 0.55 28.46
CA ASP A 319 12.44 1.31 28.41
C ASP A 319 11.24 0.37 28.48
N PHE A 320 11.29 -0.76 27.75
CA PHE A 320 10.24 -1.75 27.80
C PHE A 320 9.99 -2.27 29.23
N ALA A 321 11.06 -2.61 29.95
CA ALA A 321 10.98 -3.07 31.33
C ALA A 321 10.40 -2.02 32.30
N ARG A 322 10.56 -0.73 31.97
CA ARG A 322 9.99 0.40 32.72
C ARG A 322 8.58 0.80 32.26
N GLY A 323 7.98 0.08 31.32
CA GLY A 323 6.68 0.42 30.72
C GLY A 323 6.73 1.68 29.84
N LYS A 324 7.89 1.99 29.25
CA LYS A 324 8.09 3.13 28.36
C LYS A 324 8.22 2.68 26.92
N ASP A 325 7.69 3.48 26.01
CA ASP A 325 7.87 3.36 24.58
C ASP A 325 9.02 4.27 24.13
N THR A 326 10.14 3.70 23.74
CA THR A 326 11.35 4.45 23.35
C THR A 326 11.06 5.40 22.19
N LEU A 327 10.20 5.01 21.24
CA LEU A 327 9.86 5.82 20.07
C LEU A 327 9.00 7.03 20.47
N ILE A 328 8.00 6.83 21.34
CA ILE A 328 7.18 7.93 21.86
C ILE A 328 8.04 8.89 22.69
N GLU A 329 8.90 8.37 23.59
CA GLU A 329 9.78 9.23 24.38
C GLU A 329 10.78 10.02 23.53
N PHE A 330 11.29 9.42 22.45
CA PHE A 330 12.15 10.12 21.50
C PHE A 330 11.37 11.22 20.75
N ALA A 331 10.16 10.92 20.28
CA ALA A 331 9.29 11.89 19.60
C ALA A 331 8.94 13.08 20.49
N ARG A 332 8.66 12.83 21.79
CA ARG A 332 8.41 13.89 22.78
C ARG A 332 9.59 14.85 22.90
N LYS A 333 10.81 14.34 22.94
CA LYS A 333 12.03 15.16 22.99
C LYS A 333 12.17 16.03 21.75
N LEU A 334 11.95 15.48 20.55
CA LEU A 334 12.02 16.24 19.30
C LEU A 334 10.99 17.37 19.20
N LEU A 335 9.85 17.26 19.89
CA LEU A 335 8.78 18.25 19.85
C LEU A 335 8.93 19.38 20.86
N VAL A 336 9.86 19.27 21.80
CA VAL A 336 10.15 20.30 22.84
C VAL A 336 11.48 21.03 22.57
N GLU A 337 12.33 20.51 21.69
CA GLU A 337 13.56 21.17 21.22
C GLU A 337 13.24 22.24 20.15
#